data_ca523590eb8cf83694b0bf78265c2b2f
#
_entry.id   ca523590eb8cf83694b0bf78265c2b2f
#
_cell.length_a   1.000
_cell.length_b   1.000
_cell.length_c   1.000
_cell.angle_alpha   90.00
_cell.angle_beta   90.00
_cell.angle_gamma   90.00
#
_symmetry.space_group_name_H-M   'P 1'
#
loop_
_entity.id
_entity.type
_entity.pdbx_description
1 polymer ?
#
loop_
_entity_poly.entity_id
_entity_poly.type
_entity_poly.pdbx_seq_one_letter_code
_entity_poly.pdbx_strand_id
1 'polypeptide(L)'
;VGIQGNGFAVLGADSRISSIGSDGFVYQVHTAKPGYSKIAKNGPYLIGTAGDVRAINLLTHVFAPPKPTSRTNLDKFMTSRFIPELRDCFEKAGYSLRDKEAEHVAQHSSTILVAIHGSIYLIDGDYSWISEGTGIYAIGTGSQYAIGAMTALIEKPASKKQAVLVAKRSLEIATQFDP
;
A
#
# COMPACT_ATOMS: atom_id res chain seq x y z
N VAL A 1 4.37 2.65 4.77
CA VAL A 1 3.68 2.92 6.06
C VAL A 1 2.46 3.79 5.83
N GLY A 2 1.46 3.66 6.70
CA GLY A 2 0.24 4.46 6.70
C GLY A 2 -0.21 4.84 8.11
N ILE A 3 -0.70 6.06 8.28
CA ILE A 3 -1.31 6.52 9.53
C ILE A 3 -2.65 7.18 9.19
N GLN A 4 -3.72 6.63 9.75
CA GLN A 4 -5.07 7.15 9.65
C GLN A 4 -5.39 7.95 10.92
N GLY A 5 -5.83 9.18 10.74
CA GLY A 5 -6.33 10.04 11.81
C GLY A 5 -7.77 10.46 11.59
N ASN A 6 -8.25 11.39 12.40
CA ASN A 6 -9.60 11.91 12.25
C ASN A 6 -9.67 12.83 11.01
N GLY A 7 -10.28 12.31 9.94
CA GLY A 7 -10.48 13.04 8.67
C GLY A 7 -9.22 13.21 7.80
N PHE A 8 -8.13 12.50 8.09
CA PHE A 8 -6.94 12.49 7.24
C PHE A 8 -6.26 11.14 7.21
N ALA A 9 -5.50 10.89 6.14
CA ALA A 9 -4.59 9.76 6.02
C ALA A 9 -3.22 10.25 5.51
N VAL A 10 -2.15 9.62 6.01
CA VAL A 10 -0.77 9.85 5.59
C VAL A 10 -0.21 8.53 5.11
N LEU A 11 0.38 8.50 3.92
CA LEU A 11 1.23 7.40 3.46
C LEU A 11 2.67 7.87 3.31
N GLY A 12 3.61 7.02 3.65
CA GLY A 12 5.04 7.21 3.46
C GLY A 12 5.69 5.95 2.91
N ALA A 13 6.75 6.09 2.13
CA ALA A 13 7.56 4.99 1.60
C ALA A 13 9.03 5.38 1.53
N ASP A 14 9.89 4.39 1.63
CA ASP A 14 11.31 4.50 1.26
C ASP A 14 11.48 4.47 -0.27
N SER A 15 12.71 4.69 -0.75
CA SER A 15 13.05 4.67 -2.17
C SER A 15 13.84 3.43 -2.61
N ARG A 16 14.06 2.46 -1.72
CA ARG A 16 14.83 1.25 -2.00
C ARG A 16 14.01 0.25 -2.80
N ILE A 17 14.61 -0.36 -3.80
CA ILE A 17 14.06 -1.47 -4.58
C ILE A 17 15.06 -2.61 -4.48
N SER A 18 14.65 -3.76 -3.93
CA SER A 18 15.49 -4.94 -3.78
C SER A 18 15.04 -6.05 -4.73
N SER A 19 16.00 -6.68 -5.42
CA SER A 19 15.76 -7.90 -6.16
C SER A 19 16.10 -9.09 -5.29
N ILE A 20 15.13 -9.94 -5.01
CA ILE A 20 15.26 -11.11 -4.15
C ILE A 20 15.20 -12.35 -5.04
N GLY A 21 16.16 -13.26 -4.90
CA GLY A 21 16.17 -14.54 -5.60
C GLY A 21 15.20 -15.56 -5.00
N SER A 22 15.01 -16.67 -5.68
CA SER A 22 14.17 -17.78 -5.20
C SER A 22 14.68 -18.44 -3.90
N ASP A 23 15.93 -18.19 -3.54
CA ASP A 23 16.59 -18.62 -2.30
C ASP A 23 16.38 -17.64 -1.12
N GLY A 24 15.66 -16.52 -1.36
CA GLY A 24 15.37 -15.49 -0.36
C GLY A 24 16.50 -14.48 -0.13
N PHE A 25 17.64 -14.59 -0.83
CA PHE A 25 18.73 -13.63 -0.71
C PHE A 25 18.51 -12.39 -1.59
N VAL A 26 18.98 -11.24 -1.09
CA VAL A 26 18.98 -9.98 -1.84
C VAL A 26 20.20 -9.95 -2.76
N TYR A 27 19.97 -10.04 -4.08
CA TYR A 27 21.05 -10.01 -5.08
C TYR A 27 21.40 -8.60 -5.55
N GLN A 28 20.43 -7.72 -5.55
CA GLN A 28 20.61 -6.37 -6.06
C GLN A 28 19.72 -5.37 -5.34
N VAL A 29 20.29 -4.20 -5.05
CA VAL A 29 19.58 -3.08 -4.45
C VAL A 29 19.66 -1.88 -5.39
N HIS A 30 18.51 -1.29 -5.68
CA HIS A 30 18.42 -0.07 -6.46
C HIS A 30 17.83 1.05 -5.59
N THR A 31 18.28 2.27 -5.84
CA THR A 31 17.61 3.47 -5.34
C THR A 31 16.74 4.04 -6.46
N ALA A 32 15.47 4.26 -6.17
CA ALA A 32 14.55 4.85 -7.13
C ALA A 32 15.05 6.22 -7.60
N LYS A 33 14.95 6.49 -8.90
CA LYS A 33 15.33 7.79 -9.47
C LYS A 33 14.47 8.92 -8.87
N PRO A 34 14.98 10.17 -8.84
CA PRO A 34 14.17 11.33 -8.46
C PRO A 34 12.86 11.38 -9.26
N GLY A 35 11.74 11.59 -8.55
CA GLY A 35 10.40 11.60 -9.15
C GLY A 35 9.70 10.23 -9.24
N TYR A 36 10.42 9.12 -9.05
CA TYR A 36 9.77 7.81 -8.87
C TYR A 36 9.29 7.68 -7.42
N SER A 37 8.10 7.17 -7.23
CA SER A 37 7.52 6.94 -5.91
C SER A 37 6.86 5.56 -5.83
N LYS A 38 7.02 4.88 -4.70
CA LYS A 38 6.24 3.68 -4.37
C LYS A 38 4.79 4.01 -3.98
N ILE A 39 4.41 5.30 -4.05
CA ILE A 39 3.07 5.79 -3.78
C ILE A 39 2.57 6.49 -5.04
N ALA A 40 1.56 5.90 -5.69
CA ALA A 40 0.83 6.52 -6.78
C ALA A 40 -0.18 7.54 -6.22
N LYS A 41 -0.21 8.75 -6.80
CA LYS A 41 -1.27 9.72 -6.56
C LYS A 41 -2.23 9.70 -7.77
N ASN A 42 -3.46 9.26 -7.55
CA ASN A 42 -4.45 9.14 -8.62
C ASN A 42 -5.79 9.74 -8.17
N GLY A 43 -6.05 10.96 -8.60
CA GLY A 43 -7.21 11.74 -8.15
C GLY A 43 -7.25 11.91 -6.63
N PRO A 44 -8.31 11.45 -5.94
CA PRO A 44 -8.43 11.54 -4.48
C PRO A 44 -7.63 10.46 -3.73
N TYR A 45 -6.96 9.56 -4.44
CA TYR A 45 -6.26 8.42 -3.87
C TYR A 45 -4.77 8.67 -3.68
N LEU A 46 -4.23 8.10 -2.60
CA LEU A 46 -2.84 7.71 -2.48
C LEU A 46 -2.79 6.19 -2.39
N ILE A 47 -2.01 5.54 -3.26
CA ILE A 47 -1.93 4.07 -3.32
C ILE A 47 -0.47 3.67 -3.21
N GLY A 48 -0.11 3.04 -2.11
CA GLY A 48 1.24 2.52 -1.86
C GLY A 48 1.28 1.00 -2.05
N THR A 49 2.42 0.45 -2.48
CA THR A 49 2.59 -1.00 -2.66
C THR A 49 3.88 -1.51 -2.05
N ALA A 50 3.86 -2.77 -1.64
CA ALA A 50 5.03 -3.60 -1.38
C ALA A 50 4.91 -4.92 -2.15
N GLY A 51 6.02 -5.51 -2.53
CA GLY A 51 6.09 -6.69 -3.40
C GLY A 51 6.56 -6.32 -4.80
N ASP A 52 5.91 -6.82 -5.84
CA ASP A 52 6.33 -6.63 -7.22
C ASP A 52 6.23 -5.16 -7.68
N VAL A 53 7.33 -4.64 -8.23
CA VAL A 53 7.43 -3.28 -8.81
C VAL A 53 6.41 -3.08 -9.95
N ARG A 54 5.99 -4.14 -10.62
CA ARG A 54 4.98 -4.06 -11.67
C ARG A 54 3.64 -3.54 -11.17
N ALA A 55 3.28 -3.84 -9.92
CA ALA A 55 2.05 -3.33 -9.32
C ALA A 55 2.03 -1.80 -9.26
N ILE A 56 3.08 -1.17 -8.73
CA ILE A 56 3.11 0.31 -8.64
C ILE A 56 3.16 0.97 -10.03
N ASN A 57 3.81 0.34 -11.01
CA ASN A 57 3.82 0.84 -12.38
C ASN A 57 2.40 0.83 -12.98
N LEU A 58 1.64 -0.25 -12.79
CA LEU A 58 0.25 -0.34 -13.25
C LEU A 58 -0.65 0.67 -12.54
N LEU A 59 -0.52 0.79 -11.21
CA LEU A 59 -1.30 1.71 -10.40
C LEU A 59 -1.02 3.19 -10.72
N THR A 60 0.20 3.50 -11.15
CA THR A 60 0.60 4.85 -11.50
C THR A 60 0.19 5.25 -12.91
N HIS A 61 0.31 4.33 -13.88
CA HIS A 61 0.24 4.68 -15.30
C HIS A 61 -0.95 4.10 -16.06
N VAL A 62 -1.60 3.05 -15.51
CA VAL A 62 -2.68 2.32 -16.20
C VAL A 62 -3.99 2.35 -15.43
N PHE A 63 -3.94 2.16 -14.10
CA PHE A 63 -5.14 2.07 -13.29
C PHE A 63 -5.88 3.41 -13.21
N ALA A 64 -7.16 3.40 -13.59
CA ALA A 64 -8.08 4.53 -13.45
C ALA A 64 -9.11 4.22 -12.37
N PRO A 65 -8.82 4.52 -11.07
CA PRO A 65 -9.71 4.15 -9.99
C PRO A 65 -11.06 4.86 -10.08
N PRO A 66 -12.16 4.15 -9.78
CA PRO A 66 -13.49 4.74 -9.71
C PRO A 66 -13.54 5.81 -8.60
N LYS A 67 -14.35 6.85 -8.77
CA LYS A 67 -14.45 7.94 -7.80
C LYS A 67 -15.66 7.75 -6.90
N PRO A 68 -15.51 7.66 -5.56
CA PRO A 68 -16.64 7.67 -4.65
C PRO A 68 -17.27 9.07 -4.59
N THR A 69 -18.55 9.13 -4.31
CA THR A 69 -19.24 10.39 -3.99
C THR A 69 -19.06 10.72 -2.51
N SER A 70 -19.33 11.97 -2.11
CA SER A 70 -19.21 12.42 -0.69
C SER A 70 -20.11 11.69 0.30
N ARG A 71 -21.16 11.00 -0.17
CA ARG A 71 -22.12 10.21 0.63
C ARG A 71 -21.90 8.70 0.51
N THR A 72 -20.82 8.28 -0.14
CA THR A 72 -20.55 6.85 -0.37
C THR A 72 -20.13 6.18 0.94
N ASN A 73 -20.75 5.04 1.25
CA ASN A 73 -20.18 4.11 2.23
C ASN A 73 -18.90 3.52 1.61
N LEU A 74 -17.75 3.88 2.16
CA LEU A 74 -16.45 3.51 1.59
C LEU A 74 -16.21 2.00 1.60
N ASP A 75 -16.64 1.27 2.64
CA ASP A 75 -16.45 -0.19 2.72
C ASP A 75 -17.24 -0.91 1.62
N LYS A 76 -18.50 -0.51 1.44
CA LYS A 76 -19.33 -1.01 0.34
C LYS A 76 -18.72 -0.64 -1.02
N PHE A 77 -18.20 0.58 -1.14
CA PHE A 77 -17.57 1.05 -2.37
C PHE A 77 -16.27 0.28 -2.67
N MET A 78 -15.42 0.05 -1.69
CA MET A 78 -14.22 -0.77 -1.86
C MET A 78 -14.59 -2.14 -2.41
N THR A 79 -15.53 -2.85 -1.76
CA THR A 79 -15.94 -4.19 -2.17
C THR A 79 -16.60 -4.24 -3.56
N SER A 80 -17.50 -3.29 -3.86
CA SER A 80 -18.37 -3.39 -5.03
C SER A 80 -17.87 -2.64 -6.27
N ARG A 81 -16.89 -1.74 -6.12
CA ARG A 81 -16.40 -0.89 -7.21
C ARG A 81 -14.88 -0.87 -7.32
N PHE A 82 -14.18 -0.50 -6.24
CA PHE A 82 -12.72 -0.34 -6.30
C PHE A 82 -12.00 -1.67 -6.57
N ILE A 83 -12.29 -2.70 -5.78
CA ILE A 83 -11.66 -4.02 -5.93
C ILE A 83 -11.94 -4.65 -7.30
N PRO A 84 -13.18 -4.68 -7.83
CA PRO A 84 -13.43 -5.19 -9.17
C PRO A 84 -12.65 -4.47 -10.27
N GLU A 85 -12.57 -3.13 -10.23
CA GLU A 85 -11.81 -2.34 -11.20
C GLU A 85 -10.29 -2.57 -11.08
N LEU A 86 -9.77 -2.71 -9.85
CA LEU A 86 -8.36 -3.05 -9.60
C LEU A 86 -8.02 -4.42 -10.18
N ARG A 87 -8.88 -5.41 -9.91
CA ARG A 87 -8.72 -6.77 -10.43
C ARG A 87 -8.74 -6.79 -11.96
N ASP A 88 -9.72 -6.13 -12.57
CA ASP A 88 -9.84 -6.04 -14.03
C ASP A 88 -8.58 -5.39 -14.67
N CYS A 89 -8.05 -4.33 -14.04
CA CYS A 89 -6.81 -3.70 -14.47
C CYS A 89 -5.62 -4.68 -14.45
N PHE A 90 -5.46 -5.41 -13.35
CA PHE A 90 -4.36 -6.38 -13.19
C PHE A 90 -4.50 -7.59 -14.10
N GLU A 91 -5.71 -8.11 -14.29
CA GLU A 91 -6.00 -9.20 -15.23
C GLU A 91 -5.70 -8.80 -16.68
N LYS A 92 -6.17 -7.63 -17.14
CA LYS A 92 -5.90 -7.11 -18.48
C LYS A 92 -4.42 -6.87 -18.75
N ALA A 93 -3.68 -6.48 -17.72
CA ALA A 93 -2.23 -6.31 -17.79
C ALA A 93 -1.46 -7.64 -17.71
N GLY A 94 -2.12 -8.77 -17.49
CA GLY A 94 -1.47 -10.07 -17.29
C GLY A 94 -0.63 -10.12 -16.01
N TYR A 95 -1.03 -9.38 -14.98
CA TYR A 95 -0.34 -9.35 -13.68
C TYR A 95 -1.02 -10.26 -12.65
N SER A 96 -2.31 -10.43 -12.74
CA SER A 96 -3.05 -11.38 -11.91
C SER A 96 -2.88 -12.79 -12.46
N LEU A 97 -2.36 -13.70 -11.64
CA LEU A 97 -2.22 -15.11 -12.01
C LEU A 97 -3.61 -15.77 -11.92
N ARG A 98 -4.16 -16.18 -13.05
CA ARG A 98 -5.22 -17.18 -13.11
C ARG A 98 -4.55 -18.55 -13.21
N ASP A 99 -4.59 -19.33 -12.17
CA ASP A 99 -4.29 -20.74 -12.29
C ASP A 99 -5.46 -21.40 -13.03
N LYS A 100 -5.21 -21.80 -14.29
CA LYS A 100 -6.25 -22.41 -15.16
C LYS A 100 -6.69 -23.79 -14.67
N GLU A 101 -5.94 -24.42 -13.76
CA GLU A 101 -6.16 -25.78 -13.28
C GLU A 101 -6.72 -25.86 -11.85
N ALA A 102 -6.72 -24.77 -11.13
CA ALA A 102 -7.27 -24.71 -9.78
C ALA A 102 -8.46 -23.75 -9.75
N GLU A 103 -9.52 -24.13 -9.06
CA GLU A 103 -10.66 -23.26 -8.70
C GLU A 103 -10.23 -22.07 -7.80
N HIS A 104 -8.98 -21.63 -7.90
CA HIS A 104 -8.38 -20.65 -7.02
C HIS A 104 -8.63 -19.23 -7.48
N VAL A 105 -8.92 -18.40 -6.51
CA VAL A 105 -9.09 -16.95 -6.61
C VAL A 105 -7.90 -16.34 -7.33
N ALA A 106 -8.14 -15.46 -8.28
CA ALA A 106 -7.09 -14.69 -8.93
C ALA A 106 -6.24 -13.98 -7.86
N GLN A 107 -4.92 -14.12 -7.94
CA GLN A 107 -3.98 -13.56 -6.96
C GLN A 107 -2.94 -12.68 -7.64
N HIS A 108 -2.41 -11.73 -6.89
CA HIS A 108 -1.24 -10.94 -7.26
C HIS A 108 -0.18 -10.98 -6.14
N SER A 109 1.08 -10.74 -6.47
CA SER A 109 2.22 -10.84 -5.54
C SER A 109 2.56 -9.53 -4.83
N SER A 110 1.55 -8.70 -4.52
CA SER A 110 1.76 -7.42 -3.84
C SER A 110 0.73 -7.19 -2.75
N THR A 111 1.15 -6.48 -1.70
CA THR A 111 0.25 -5.89 -0.70
C THR A 111 0.10 -4.41 -1.00
N ILE A 112 -1.11 -3.89 -0.90
CA ILE A 112 -1.45 -2.53 -1.32
C ILE A 112 -2.10 -1.76 -0.17
N LEU A 113 -1.65 -0.52 0.06
CA LEU A 113 -2.33 0.44 0.94
C LEU A 113 -3.05 1.48 0.08
N VAL A 114 -4.35 1.63 0.29
CA VAL A 114 -5.18 2.62 -0.39
C VAL A 114 -5.67 3.63 0.63
N ALA A 115 -5.25 4.89 0.49
CA ALA A 115 -5.77 6.00 1.29
C ALA A 115 -6.75 6.83 0.47
N ILE A 116 -7.95 7.02 0.99
CA ILE A 116 -9.02 7.81 0.38
C ILE A 116 -9.93 8.44 1.44
N HIS A 117 -10.25 9.73 1.29
CA HIS A 117 -11.13 10.50 2.17
C HIS A 117 -10.82 10.33 3.67
N GLY A 118 -9.54 10.21 4.01
CA GLY A 118 -9.08 10.06 5.39
C GLY A 118 -9.10 8.61 5.93
N SER A 119 -9.55 7.64 5.16
CA SER A 119 -9.52 6.21 5.50
C SER A 119 -8.37 5.51 4.78
N ILE A 120 -7.84 4.44 5.40
CA ILE A 120 -6.83 3.57 4.81
C ILE A 120 -7.38 2.15 4.75
N TYR A 121 -7.18 1.49 3.61
CA TYR A 121 -7.49 0.09 3.35
C TYR A 121 -6.20 -0.64 2.99
N LEU A 122 -5.96 -1.79 3.63
CA LEU A 122 -4.91 -2.72 3.26
C LEU A 122 -5.55 -3.80 2.40
N ILE A 123 -5.01 -4.04 1.22
CA ILE A 123 -5.49 -5.04 0.25
C ILE A 123 -4.39 -6.08 0.09
N ASP A 124 -4.74 -7.35 0.31
CA ASP A 124 -3.86 -8.49 0.14
C ASP A 124 -3.89 -9.06 -1.29
N GLY A 125 -2.99 -10.02 -1.55
CA GLY A 125 -2.81 -10.63 -2.86
C GLY A 125 -4.05 -11.32 -3.44
N ASP A 126 -4.98 -11.75 -2.61
CA ASP A 126 -6.27 -12.35 -3.00
C ASP A 126 -7.39 -11.33 -3.21
N TYR A 127 -7.07 -10.04 -3.20
CA TYR A 127 -8.00 -8.91 -3.27
C TYR A 127 -8.92 -8.75 -2.05
N SER A 128 -8.71 -9.50 -0.97
CA SER A 128 -9.34 -9.18 0.31
C SER A 128 -8.80 -7.87 0.86
N TRP A 129 -9.59 -7.17 1.66
CA TRP A 129 -9.17 -5.93 2.27
C TRP A 129 -9.58 -5.85 3.74
N ILE A 130 -8.77 -5.12 4.50
CA ILE A 130 -9.05 -4.80 5.90
C ILE A 130 -8.84 -3.32 6.16
N SER A 131 -9.52 -2.81 7.19
CA SER A 131 -9.29 -1.48 7.77
C SER A 131 -8.95 -1.66 9.24
N GLU A 132 -7.74 -1.23 9.63
CA GLU A 132 -7.21 -1.42 10.99
C GLU A 132 -7.82 -0.45 11.99
N GLY A 133 -8.35 -0.99 13.12
CA GLY A 133 -8.90 -0.20 14.20
C GLY A 133 -7.89 0.70 14.91
N THR A 134 -6.59 0.36 14.84
CA THR A 134 -5.51 1.18 15.37
C THR A 134 -5.20 2.40 14.50
N GLY A 135 -5.55 2.36 13.21
CA GLY A 135 -5.21 3.37 12.21
C GLY A 135 -3.71 3.39 11.85
N ILE A 136 -2.95 2.33 12.17
CA ILE A 136 -1.52 2.20 11.88
C ILE A 136 -1.31 1.05 10.92
N TYR A 137 -0.62 1.31 9.81
CA TYR A 137 -0.41 0.36 8.73
C TYR A 137 1.06 0.33 8.31
N ALA A 138 1.60 -0.86 8.05
CA ALA A 138 2.86 -1.01 7.34
C ALA A 138 2.83 -2.26 6.48
N ILE A 139 3.50 -2.20 5.34
CA ILE A 139 3.66 -3.28 4.38
C ILE A 139 5.12 -3.36 3.92
N GLY A 140 5.53 -4.54 3.44
CA GLY A 140 6.91 -4.81 3.03
C GLY A 140 7.75 -5.41 4.14
N THR A 141 9.01 -5.69 3.83
CA THR A 141 9.97 -6.43 4.70
C THR A 141 10.23 -5.71 6.02
N GLY A 142 10.35 -4.38 6.01
CA GLY A 142 10.54 -3.54 7.20
C GLY A 142 9.28 -3.25 8.01
N SER A 143 8.12 -3.86 7.69
CA SER A 143 6.81 -3.51 8.27
C SER A 143 6.76 -3.67 9.78
N GLN A 144 7.37 -4.72 10.34
CA GLN A 144 7.35 -4.98 11.79
C GLN A 144 8.08 -3.89 12.57
N TYR A 145 9.22 -3.43 12.08
CA TYR A 145 9.97 -2.33 12.70
C TYR A 145 9.20 -1.02 12.62
N ALA A 146 8.60 -0.76 11.45
CA ALA A 146 7.82 0.46 11.24
C ALA A 146 6.55 0.50 12.12
N ILE A 147 5.80 -0.61 12.25
CA ILE A 147 4.62 -0.70 13.13
C ILE A 147 5.01 -0.45 14.58
N GLY A 148 6.08 -1.12 15.07
CA GLY A 148 6.59 -0.94 16.42
C GLY A 148 6.95 0.52 16.70
N ALA A 149 7.69 1.14 15.78
CA ALA A 149 8.09 2.54 15.90
C ALA A 149 6.87 3.50 15.87
N MET A 150 5.94 3.32 14.93
CA MET A 150 4.72 4.14 14.87
C MET A 150 3.89 4.00 16.13
N THR A 151 3.70 2.79 16.63
CA THR A 151 2.93 2.53 17.86
C THR A 151 3.54 3.20 19.08
N ALA A 152 4.88 3.22 19.17
CA ALA A 152 5.58 3.86 20.29
C ALA A 152 5.60 5.40 20.21
N LEU A 153 5.58 5.97 18.98
CA LEU A 153 5.77 7.40 18.76
C LEU A 153 4.47 8.19 18.56
N ILE A 154 3.35 7.51 18.22
CA ILE A 154 2.09 8.19 17.93
C ILE A 154 1.30 8.50 19.20
N GLU A 155 1.04 9.74 19.44
CA GLU A 155 0.10 10.17 20.50
C GLU A 155 -1.31 10.25 19.91
N LYS A 156 -2.31 9.81 20.65
CA LYS A 156 -3.71 9.88 20.21
C LYS A 156 -4.51 10.86 21.09
N PRO A 157 -5.30 11.73 20.47
CA PRO A 157 -5.53 11.92 19.03
C PRO A 157 -4.36 12.62 18.33
N ALA A 158 -3.88 12.03 17.23
CA ALA A 158 -2.77 12.58 16.45
C ALA A 158 -3.24 13.73 15.56
N SER A 159 -2.41 14.77 15.45
CA SER A 159 -2.54 15.78 14.39
C SER A 159 -1.92 15.25 13.08
N LYS A 160 -2.37 15.79 11.93
CA LYS A 160 -1.76 15.44 10.63
C LYS A 160 -0.25 15.73 10.60
N LYS A 161 0.21 16.83 11.22
CA LYS A 161 1.63 17.17 11.30
C LYS A 161 2.42 16.12 12.08
N GLN A 162 1.90 15.68 13.21
CA GLN A 162 2.51 14.61 14.01
C GLN A 162 2.54 13.29 13.23
N ALA A 163 1.44 12.90 12.57
CA ALA A 163 1.40 11.68 11.76
C ALA A 163 2.45 11.67 10.65
N VAL A 164 2.71 12.80 9.98
CA VAL A 164 3.78 12.93 8.99
C VAL A 164 5.16 12.72 9.62
N LEU A 165 5.43 13.34 10.78
CA LEU A 165 6.71 13.19 11.48
C LEU A 165 6.93 11.76 11.96
N VAL A 166 5.90 11.13 12.52
CA VAL A 166 5.96 9.74 12.99
C VAL A 166 6.15 8.78 11.82
N ALA A 167 5.42 8.95 10.71
CA ALA A 167 5.60 8.12 9.51
C ALA A 167 7.04 8.22 8.97
N LYS A 168 7.60 9.44 8.89
CA LYS A 168 8.99 9.64 8.47
C LYS A 168 9.96 8.94 9.43
N ARG A 169 9.82 9.17 10.74
CA ARG A 169 10.73 8.58 11.74
C ARG A 169 10.66 7.07 11.77
N SER A 170 9.47 6.48 11.61
CA SER A 170 9.30 5.02 11.56
C SER A 170 9.98 4.40 10.33
N LEU A 171 9.95 5.07 9.18
CA LEU A 171 10.71 4.65 7.99
C LEU A 171 12.21 4.73 8.23
N GLU A 172 12.71 5.83 8.81
CA GLU A 172 14.13 5.97 9.17
C GLU A 172 14.60 4.86 10.13
N ILE A 173 13.76 4.46 11.08
CA ILE A 173 14.07 3.34 11.99
C ILE A 173 14.04 2.01 11.21
N ALA A 174 12.99 1.74 10.44
CA ALA A 174 12.89 0.51 9.69
C ALA A 174 14.07 0.29 8.76
N THR A 175 14.54 1.32 8.05
CA THR A 175 15.69 1.23 7.12
C THR A 175 17.03 0.89 7.80
N GLN A 176 17.12 0.98 9.13
CA GLN A 176 18.34 0.58 9.86
C GLN A 176 18.41 -0.93 10.10
N PHE A 177 17.27 -1.61 10.09
CA PHE A 177 17.15 -3.02 10.44
C PHE A 177 16.64 -3.90 9.30
N ASP A 178 16.06 -3.29 8.27
CA ASP A 178 15.59 -3.97 7.08
C ASP A 178 16.75 -4.07 6.06
N PRO A 179 17.25 -5.27 5.76
CA PRO A 179 18.44 -5.50 4.92
C PRO A 179 18.26 -5.08 3.45
#